data_e6c9756ae2099f2531fa8ee16da85123
#
_entry.id   e6c9756ae2099f2531fa8ee16da85123
#
_cell.length_a   1.000
_cell.length_b   1.000
_cell.length_c   1.000
_cell.angle_alpha   90.00
_cell.angle_beta   90.00
_cell.angle_gamma   90.00
#
_symmetry.space_group_name_H-M   'P 1'
#
loop_
_entity.id
_entity.type
_entity.pdbx_description
1 polymer ?
#
loop_
_entity_poly.entity_id
_entity_poly.type
_entity_poly.pdbx_seq_one_letter_code
_entity_poly.pdbx_strand_id
1 'polypeptide(L)'
;MDVEWAKDGDDGKLYIVQARPETVNSQQSSNTVERYLLKERAEVLCEGRSIGQRIGQGPVRLINDISQMDQVQPGDVLVTDMTDPDWEPVMKRAAAIVTNRGGRTCHAAIIARELGIPAVVGCVDATQKLQDGAAVTVSCAEGDSGFIYDGALDFAISKSDVGNMPELPFKIMMNVGNPDRAFAFQALPN
;
A
#
# COMPACT_ATOMS: atom_id res chain seq x y z
N MET A 1 9.97 -17.89 0.42
CA MET A 1 11.09 -17.10 0.99
C MET A 1 11.89 -16.56 -0.17
N ASP A 2 12.01 -15.25 -0.25
CA ASP A 2 12.81 -14.55 -1.24
C ASP A 2 14.24 -14.37 -0.70
N VAL A 3 15.25 -14.75 -1.48
CA VAL A 3 16.65 -14.73 -1.05
C VAL A 3 17.48 -14.04 -2.13
N GLU A 4 18.05 -12.90 -1.77
CA GLU A 4 19.01 -12.21 -2.62
C GLU A 4 20.44 -12.67 -2.29
N TRP A 5 21.23 -12.92 -3.30
CA TRP A 5 22.61 -13.37 -3.15
C TRP A 5 23.54 -12.64 -4.11
N ALA A 6 24.77 -12.53 -3.71
CA ALA A 6 25.83 -12.00 -4.55
C ALA A 6 27.05 -12.92 -4.52
N LYS A 7 27.80 -12.95 -5.64
CA LYS A 7 29.09 -13.59 -5.70
C LYS A 7 30.18 -12.52 -5.58
N ASP A 8 31.03 -12.68 -4.58
CA ASP A 8 32.17 -11.79 -4.40
C ASP A 8 33.19 -11.98 -5.55
N GLY A 9 33.69 -10.87 -6.08
CA GLY A 9 34.65 -10.87 -7.18
C GLY A 9 36.08 -11.25 -6.76
N ASP A 10 36.41 -11.07 -5.50
CA ASP A 10 37.77 -11.28 -4.99
C ASP A 10 37.95 -12.71 -4.46
N ASP A 11 37.04 -13.19 -3.62
CA ASP A 11 37.13 -14.52 -3.01
C ASP A 11 36.31 -15.61 -3.72
N GLY A 12 35.45 -15.22 -4.65
CA GLY A 12 34.61 -16.10 -5.47
C GLY A 12 33.48 -16.79 -4.72
N LYS A 13 33.24 -16.46 -3.45
CA LYS A 13 32.19 -17.07 -2.62
C LYS A 13 30.84 -16.45 -2.86
N LEU A 14 29.79 -17.20 -2.55
CA LEU A 14 28.41 -16.74 -2.53
C LEU A 14 28.02 -16.24 -1.14
N TYR A 15 27.45 -15.06 -1.10
CA TYR A 15 26.95 -14.43 0.11
C TYR A 15 25.45 -14.20 -0.02
N ILE A 16 24.68 -14.52 1.01
CA ILE A 16 23.29 -14.12 1.12
C ILE A 16 23.30 -12.66 1.57
N VAL A 17 22.75 -11.78 0.72
CA VAL A 17 22.73 -10.32 0.96
C VAL A 17 21.44 -9.94 1.67
N GLN A 18 20.34 -10.64 1.37
CA GLN A 18 19.05 -10.45 2.00
C GLN A 18 18.23 -11.73 1.95
N ALA A 19 17.47 -12.00 3.01
CA ALA A 19 16.46 -13.06 3.05
C ALA A 19 15.16 -12.48 3.63
N ARG A 20 14.06 -12.61 2.90
CA ARG A 20 12.73 -12.18 3.35
C ARG A 20 11.78 -13.37 3.37
N PRO A 21 10.94 -13.52 4.40
CA PRO A 21 9.82 -14.44 4.30
C PRO A 21 8.90 -13.93 3.18
N GLU A 22 8.52 -14.80 2.27
CA GLU A 22 7.53 -14.49 1.25
C GLU A 22 6.19 -14.20 1.94
N THR A 23 5.75 -12.96 1.86
CA THR A 23 4.43 -12.56 2.35
C THR A 23 3.38 -12.94 1.33
N VAL A 24 3.04 -14.24 1.32
CA VAL A 24 2.00 -14.77 0.42
C VAL A 24 0.63 -14.34 0.94
N ASN A 25 0.22 -13.12 0.63
CA ASN A 25 -1.20 -12.76 0.57
C ASN A 25 -1.77 -13.00 -0.84
N SER A 26 -1.08 -13.78 -1.67
CA SER A 26 -1.46 -14.06 -3.06
C SER A 26 -2.52 -15.16 -3.22
N GLN A 27 -3.09 -15.69 -2.14
CA GLN A 27 -4.12 -16.74 -2.22
C GLN A 27 -5.55 -16.25 -1.97
N GLN A 28 -5.87 -15.00 -2.20
CA GLN A 28 -7.24 -14.65 -2.49
C GLN A 28 -7.40 -14.57 -4.01
N SER A 29 -7.60 -15.71 -4.64
CA SER A 29 -8.27 -15.81 -5.95
C SER A 29 -9.73 -15.39 -5.78
N SER A 30 -9.96 -14.16 -5.36
CA SER A 30 -11.30 -13.62 -5.39
C SER A 30 -11.49 -13.03 -6.79
N ASN A 31 -12.33 -13.67 -7.58
CA ASN A 31 -12.90 -13.08 -8.79
C ASN A 31 -13.69 -11.80 -8.49
N THR A 32 -13.38 -11.14 -7.38
CA THR A 32 -14.10 -9.97 -6.86
C THR A 32 -13.18 -8.78 -6.84
N VAL A 33 -13.54 -7.75 -7.57
CA VAL A 33 -12.89 -6.43 -7.53
C VAL A 33 -13.60 -5.54 -6.53
N GLU A 34 -12.87 -5.01 -5.56
CA GLU A 34 -13.37 -4.03 -4.59
C GLU A 34 -13.08 -2.62 -5.09
N ARG A 35 -14.11 -1.79 -5.13
CA ARG A 35 -14.01 -0.37 -5.42
C ARG A 35 -14.46 0.43 -4.20
N TYR A 36 -13.58 1.28 -3.73
CA TYR A 36 -13.83 2.19 -2.62
C TYR A 36 -14.37 3.52 -3.14
N LEU A 37 -15.38 4.07 -2.48
CA LEU A 37 -16.00 5.34 -2.82
C LEU A 37 -16.22 6.14 -1.55
N LEU A 38 -15.56 7.29 -1.45
CA LEU A 38 -15.78 8.24 -0.35
C LEU A 38 -17.17 8.85 -0.49
N LYS A 39 -17.97 8.84 0.59
CA LYS A 39 -19.34 9.36 0.58
C LYS A 39 -19.43 10.82 1.00
N GLU A 40 -18.47 11.28 1.75
CA GLU A 40 -18.40 12.63 2.26
C GLU A 40 -16.98 13.17 2.11
N ARG A 41 -16.81 14.47 2.24
CA ARG A 41 -15.51 15.14 2.19
C ARG A 41 -15.34 16.00 3.43
N ALA A 42 -14.11 16.02 3.93
CA ALA A 42 -13.67 16.92 5.00
C ALA A 42 -12.48 17.75 4.52
N GLU A 43 -11.88 18.47 5.45
CA GLU A 43 -10.66 19.22 5.18
C GLU A 43 -9.53 18.26 4.76
N VAL A 44 -8.83 18.63 3.69
CA VAL A 44 -7.62 17.91 3.25
C VAL A 44 -6.45 18.42 4.04
N LEU A 45 -5.91 17.59 4.92
CA LEU A 45 -4.74 17.91 5.74
C LEU A 45 -3.45 17.78 4.96
N CYS A 46 -3.34 16.74 4.13
CA CYS A 46 -2.17 16.47 3.29
C CYS A 46 -2.58 15.81 1.98
N GLU A 47 -1.73 16.01 0.97
CA GLU A 47 -1.85 15.37 -0.34
C GLU A 47 -0.50 14.77 -0.75
N GLY A 48 -0.54 13.66 -1.50
CA GLY A 48 0.65 13.01 -2.05
C GLY A 48 0.30 12.06 -3.19
N ARG A 49 1.20 11.14 -3.51
CA ARG A 49 0.96 10.12 -4.53
C ARG A 49 0.20 8.94 -3.96
N SER A 50 -0.91 8.60 -4.59
CA SER A 50 -1.74 7.45 -4.27
C SER A 50 -1.03 6.13 -4.61
N ILE A 51 -1.05 5.20 -3.67
CA ILE A 51 -0.58 3.83 -3.84
C ILE A 51 -1.74 2.89 -3.50
N GLY A 52 -2.16 2.13 -4.49
CA GLY A 52 -3.38 1.33 -4.40
C GLY A 52 -4.64 2.13 -4.75
N GLN A 53 -5.81 1.57 -4.39
CA GLN A 53 -7.13 2.16 -4.68
C GLN A 53 -8.08 2.03 -3.48
N ARG A 54 -7.52 1.77 -2.29
CA ARG A 54 -8.29 1.58 -1.07
C ARG A 54 -8.37 2.85 -0.24
N ILE A 55 -9.26 2.83 0.73
CA ILE A 55 -9.37 3.82 1.80
C ILE A 55 -9.00 3.12 3.10
N GLY A 56 -8.18 3.76 3.93
CA GLY A 56 -7.84 3.32 5.28
C GLY A 56 -8.14 4.43 6.29
N GLN A 57 -8.54 4.04 7.49
CA GLN A 57 -8.90 4.97 8.55
C GLN A 57 -8.29 4.52 9.87
N GLY A 58 -7.95 5.45 10.70
CA GLY A 58 -7.47 5.19 12.03
C GLY A 58 -6.82 6.40 12.68
N PRO A 59 -6.40 6.25 13.93
CA PRO A 59 -5.61 7.27 14.60
C PRO A 59 -4.21 7.37 13.96
N VAL A 60 -3.73 8.58 13.80
CA VAL A 60 -2.36 8.87 13.37
C VAL A 60 -1.37 8.32 14.39
N ARG A 61 -0.35 7.63 13.91
CA ARG A 61 0.81 7.27 14.71
C ARG A 61 2.07 7.82 14.05
N LEU A 62 2.61 8.88 14.66
CA LEU A 62 3.84 9.52 14.21
C LEU A 62 5.05 8.71 14.69
N ILE A 63 5.79 8.15 13.77
CA ILE A 63 7.02 7.38 14.04
C ILE A 63 8.19 8.07 13.35
N ASN A 64 9.10 8.57 14.15
CA ASN A 64 10.29 9.25 13.66
C ASN A 64 11.53 8.35 13.61
N ASP A 65 11.51 7.27 14.40
CA ASP A 65 12.63 6.35 14.53
C ASP A 65 12.13 4.92 14.68
N ILE A 66 12.91 3.97 14.15
CA ILE A 66 12.60 2.53 14.17
C ILE A 66 12.37 1.98 15.59
N SER A 67 13.03 2.55 16.60
CA SER A 67 12.86 2.16 17.99
C SER A 67 11.45 2.42 18.55
N GLN A 68 10.65 3.24 17.87
CA GLN A 68 9.28 3.60 18.26
C GLN A 68 8.22 2.69 17.62
N MET A 69 8.62 1.72 16.82
CA MET A 69 7.68 0.86 16.05
C MET A 69 6.66 0.10 16.92
N ASP A 70 7.02 -0.22 18.16
CA ASP A 70 6.12 -0.91 19.11
C ASP A 70 4.91 -0.06 19.50
N GLN A 71 4.95 1.25 19.27
CA GLN A 71 3.83 2.16 19.53
C GLN A 71 2.71 2.00 18.49
N VAL A 72 3.00 1.48 17.31
CA VAL A 72 1.99 1.29 16.26
C VAL A 72 1.09 0.10 16.60
N GLN A 73 -0.19 0.38 16.77
CA GLN A 73 -1.20 -0.63 17.04
C GLN A 73 -1.90 -1.05 15.73
N PRO A 74 -2.49 -2.26 15.67
CA PRO A 74 -3.32 -2.65 14.55
C PRO A 74 -4.46 -1.65 14.31
N GLY A 75 -4.55 -1.13 13.09
CA GLY A 75 -5.55 -0.14 12.72
C GLY A 75 -5.07 1.31 12.77
N ASP A 76 -3.85 1.57 13.25
CA ASP A 76 -3.26 2.92 13.20
C ASP A 76 -2.91 3.33 11.76
N VAL A 77 -2.92 4.62 11.49
CA VAL A 77 -2.34 5.23 10.30
C VAL A 77 -0.89 5.57 10.59
N LEU A 78 0.03 4.80 10.00
CA LEU A 78 1.46 5.02 10.15
C LEU A 78 1.90 6.28 9.38
N VAL A 79 2.46 7.25 10.09
CA VAL A 79 2.98 8.50 9.50
C VAL A 79 4.46 8.63 9.84
N THR A 80 5.30 8.77 8.82
CA THR A 80 6.75 8.88 8.99
C THR A 80 7.39 9.71 7.87
N ASP A 81 8.65 10.07 8.02
CA ASP A 81 9.38 10.77 6.96
C ASP A 81 9.63 9.87 5.75
N MET A 82 10.17 8.67 5.96
CA MET A 82 10.37 7.62 4.96
C MET A 82 10.49 6.26 5.63
N THR A 83 10.34 5.18 4.86
CA THR A 83 10.53 3.82 5.35
C THR A 83 11.70 3.15 4.66
N ASP A 84 12.27 2.15 5.33
CA ASP A 84 13.28 1.23 4.84
C ASP A 84 12.82 -0.24 5.09
N PRO A 85 13.58 -1.27 4.68
CA PRO A 85 13.17 -2.67 4.82
C PRO A 85 12.82 -3.11 6.24
N ASP A 86 13.41 -2.52 7.26
CA ASP A 86 13.16 -2.89 8.66
C ASP A 86 11.78 -2.47 9.16
N TRP A 87 11.06 -1.61 8.39
CA TRP A 87 9.71 -1.14 8.72
C TRP A 87 8.59 -2.10 8.32
N GLU A 88 8.88 -3.14 7.56
CA GLU A 88 7.85 -4.08 7.07
C GLU A 88 6.96 -4.67 8.19
N PRO A 89 7.49 -5.09 9.36
CA PRO A 89 6.65 -5.65 10.42
C PRO A 89 5.61 -4.67 10.96
N VAL A 90 5.91 -3.39 11.02
CA VAL A 90 4.99 -2.36 11.50
C VAL A 90 4.00 -1.96 10.40
N MET A 91 4.45 -1.90 9.16
CA MET A 91 3.58 -1.59 8.01
C MET A 91 2.44 -2.61 7.88
N LYS A 92 2.68 -3.89 8.21
CA LYS A 92 1.66 -4.94 8.19
C LYS A 92 0.50 -4.73 9.17
N ARG A 93 0.71 -3.95 10.23
CA ARG A 93 -0.30 -3.66 11.25
C ARG A 93 -1.09 -2.40 10.92
N ALA A 94 -0.55 -1.52 10.08
CA ALA A 94 -1.14 -0.25 9.76
C ALA A 94 -2.42 -0.39 8.90
N ALA A 95 -3.42 0.46 9.17
CA ALA A 95 -4.59 0.62 8.33
C ALA A 95 -4.29 1.42 7.05
N ALA A 96 -3.32 2.33 7.12
CA ALA A 96 -2.78 3.09 6.00
C ALA A 96 -1.36 3.57 6.32
N ILE A 97 -0.63 3.99 5.27
CA ILE A 97 0.73 4.49 5.40
C ILE A 97 0.83 5.86 4.74
N VAL A 98 1.46 6.80 5.43
CA VAL A 98 1.70 8.16 4.93
C VAL A 98 3.17 8.50 5.10
N THR A 99 3.83 8.97 4.04
CA THR A 99 5.24 9.38 4.12
C THR A 99 5.46 10.76 3.55
N ASN A 100 6.38 11.53 4.16
CA ASN A 100 6.79 12.83 3.62
C ASN A 100 7.52 12.67 2.30
N ARG A 101 8.43 11.70 2.24
CA ARG A 101 9.28 11.43 1.07
C ARG A 101 8.89 10.13 0.40
N GLY A 102 9.26 10.05 -0.87
CA GLY A 102 9.08 8.86 -1.67
C GLY A 102 8.22 9.10 -2.91
N GLY A 103 8.28 8.13 -3.80
CA GLY A 103 7.51 8.08 -5.03
C GLY A 103 6.92 6.69 -5.24
N ARG A 104 6.36 6.44 -6.43
CA ARG A 104 5.69 5.17 -6.75
C ARG A 104 6.59 3.92 -6.67
N THR A 105 7.90 4.10 -6.62
CA THR A 105 8.90 3.02 -6.56
C THR A 105 9.69 3.00 -5.26
N CYS A 106 9.34 3.84 -4.27
CA CYS A 106 9.99 3.80 -2.96
C CYS A 106 9.56 2.54 -2.16
N HIS A 107 10.31 2.21 -1.14
CA HIS A 107 10.06 1.03 -0.29
C HIS A 107 8.61 1.02 0.25
N ALA A 108 8.13 2.13 0.82
CA ALA A 108 6.75 2.22 1.30
C ALA A 108 5.71 1.86 0.22
N ALA A 109 5.92 2.32 -1.02
CA ALA A 109 5.00 2.07 -2.12
C ALA A 109 5.02 0.61 -2.59
N ILE A 110 6.19 -0.04 -2.59
CA ILE A 110 6.33 -1.45 -2.96
C ILE A 110 5.62 -2.32 -1.93
N ILE A 111 5.97 -2.18 -0.66
CA ILE A 111 5.40 -2.98 0.43
C ILE A 111 3.90 -2.73 0.58
N ALA A 112 3.43 -1.48 0.47
CA ALA A 112 1.99 -1.18 0.53
C ALA A 112 1.18 -1.92 -0.56
N ARG A 113 1.72 -2.02 -1.79
CA ARG A 113 1.09 -2.81 -2.87
C ARG A 113 1.07 -4.29 -2.56
N GLU A 114 2.17 -4.85 -2.06
CA GLU A 114 2.27 -6.26 -1.69
C GLU A 114 1.30 -6.62 -0.57
N LEU A 115 1.18 -5.78 0.43
CA LEU A 115 0.27 -5.96 1.56
C LEU A 115 -1.19 -5.60 1.23
N GLY A 116 -1.45 -4.89 0.12
CA GLY A 116 -2.78 -4.40 -0.22
C GLY A 116 -3.28 -3.29 0.72
N ILE A 117 -2.37 -2.55 1.35
CA ILE A 117 -2.65 -1.45 2.26
C ILE A 117 -2.61 -0.14 1.48
N PRO A 118 -3.57 0.79 1.66
CA PRO A 118 -3.49 2.11 1.02
C PRO A 118 -2.31 2.89 1.58
N ALA A 119 -1.56 3.55 0.68
CA ALA A 119 -0.50 4.44 1.11
C ALA A 119 -0.49 5.74 0.29
N VAL A 120 -0.16 6.84 0.94
CA VAL A 120 0.08 8.13 0.30
C VAL A 120 1.52 8.54 0.57
N VAL A 121 2.30 8.64 -0.49
CA VAL A 121 3.74 8.92 -0.40
C VAL A 121 4.09 10.27 -1.02
N GLY A 122 5.15 10.91 -0.50
CA GLY A 122 5.59 12.19 -1.01
C GLY A 122 4.71 13.36 -0.58
N CYS A 123 4.16 13.31 0.63
CA CYS A 123 3.30 14.37 1.20
C CYS A 123 4.08 15.61 1.66
N VAL A 124 5.40 15.58 1.59
CA VAL A 124 6.34 16.66 1.95
C VAL A 124 6.38 16.95 3.46
N ASP A 125 5.26 17.26 4.08
CA ASP A 125 5.17 17.79 5.45
C ASP A 125 4.09 17.10 6.34
N ALA A 126 3.69 15.88 5.98
CA ALA A 126 2.68 15.13 6.73
C ALA A 126 3.04 14.95 8.22
N THR A 127 4.31 14.70 8.54
CA THR A 127 4.79 14.56 9.92
C THR A 127 4.70 15.85 10.74
N GLN A 128 4.52 17.00 10.10
CA GLN A 128 4.37 18.30 10.76
C GLN A 128 2.90 18.72 10.86
N LYS A 129 2.08 18.34 9.88
CA LYS A 129 0.67 18.72 9.80
C LYS A 129 -0.25 17.78 10.55
N LEU A 130 0.06 16.49 10.55
CA LEU A 130 -0.76 15.49 11.22
C LEU A 130 -0.40 15.40 12.70
N GLN A 131 -1.41 15.34 13.55
CA GLN A 131 -1.23 15.25 15.00
C GLN A 131 -1.31 13.78 15.43
N ASP A 132 -0.37 13.35 16.26
CA ASP A 132 -0.38 12.00 16.83
C ASP A 132 -1.67 11.72 17.58
N GLY A 133 -2.30 10.58 17.33
CA GLY A 133 -3.57 10.17 17.90
C GLY A 133 -4.83 10.77 17.25
N ALA A 134 -4.70 11.77 16.35
CA ALA A 134 -5.85 12.31 15.64
C ALA A 134 -6.43 11.27 14.66
N ALA A 135 -7.76 11.18 14.58
CA ALA A 135 -8.42 10.32 13.61
C ALA A 135 -8.32 10.92 12.21
N VAL A 136 -7.93 10.11 11.22
CA VAL A 136 -7.84 10.53 9.82
C VAL A 136 -8.36 9.46 8.87
N THR A 137 -8.74 9.91 7.67
CA THR A 137 -9.08 9.05 6.54
C THR A 137 -8.05 9.24 5.44
N VAL A 138 -7.38 8.16 5.06
CA VAL A 138 -6.40 8.11 3.96
C VAL A 138 -7.09 7.53 2.73
N SER A 139 -7.33 8.36 1.72
CA SER A 139 -8.00 7.96 0.48
C SER A 139 -7.00 7.81 -0.66
N CYS A 140 -6.95 6.61 -1.23
CA CYS A 140 -6.28 6.30 -2.49
C CYS A 140 -7.28 5.99 -3.62
N ALA A 141 -8.58 6.26 -3.41
CA ALA A 141 -9.63 5.91 -4.35
C ALA A 141 -9.95 7.00 -5.38
N GLU A 142 -9.24 8.12 -5.36
CA GLU A 142 -9.54 9.32 -6.15
C GLU A 142 -8.56 9.55 -7.31
N GLY A 143 -7.89 8.47 -7.76
CA GLY A 143 -6.96 8.50 -8.89
C GLY A 143 -5.50 8.54 -8.46
N ASP A 144 -4.70 9.35 -9.14
CA ASP A 144 -3.25 9.40 -8.97
C ASP A 144 -2.80 10.16 -7.72
N SER A 145 -3.62 11.10 -7.24
CA SER A 145 -3.44 11.79 -5.97
C SER A 145 -4.10 11.01 -4.84
N GLY A 146 -3.39 10.93 -3.72
CA GLY A 146 -3.91 10.42 -2.47
C GLY A 146 -4.09 11.55 -1.48
N PHE A 147 -5.16 11.49 -0.69
CA PHE A 147 -5.55 12.54 0.23
C PHE A 147 -5.66 12.01 1.65
N ILE A 148 -5.23 12.83 2.60
CA ILE A 148 -5.43 12.60 4.03
C ILE A 148 -6.45 13.62 4.50
N TYR A 149 -7.63 13.16 4.89
CA TYR A 149 -8.74 13.96 5.38
C TYR A 149 -8.79 13.97 6.90
N ASP A 150 -9.24 15.07 7.47
CA ASP A 150 -9.55 15.15 8.89
C ASP A 150 -10.75 14.26 9.25
N GLY A 151 -10.63 13.51 10.34
CA GLY A 151 -11.67 12.65 10.85
C GLY A 151 -11.83 11.30 10.15
N ALA A 152 -12.74 10.50 10.70
CA ALA A 152 -13.15 9.21 10.15
C ALA A 152 -14.38 9.41 9.27
N LEU A 153 -14.17 9.42 7.93
CA LEU A 153 -15.20 9.71 6.95
C LEU A 153 -15.92 8.44 6.50
N ASP A 154 -17.20 8.56 6.20
CA ASP A 154 -17.99 7.47 5.62
C ASP A 154 -17.56 7.16 4.17
N PHE A 155 -17.35 5.87 3.88
CA PHE A 155 -17.09 5.37 2.55
C PHE A 155 -17.87 4.09 2.25
N ALA A 156 -18.09 3.80 0.99
CA ALA A 156 -18.69 2.56 0.52
C ALA A 156 -17.66 1.66 -0.15
N ILE A 157 -17.82 0.34 0.01
CA ILE A 157 -17.08 -0.66 -0.73
C ILE A 157 -18.07 -1.36 -1.66
N SER A 158 -17.90 -1.18 -2.96
CA SER A 158 -18.64 -1.91 -3.99
C SER A 158 -17.81 -3.11 -4.42
N LYS A 159 -18.41 -4.30 -4.37
CA LYS A 159 -17.78 -5.55 -4.80
C LYS A 159 -18.41 -5.98 -6.13
N SER A 160 -17.57 -6.17 -7.13
CA SER A 160 -17.99 -6.67 -8.45
C SER A 160 -17.35 -8.04 -8.68
N ASP A 161 -18.17 -9.02 -8.99
CA ASP A 161 -17.70 -10.35 -9.40
C ASP A 161 -17.27 -10.29 -10.86
N VAL A 162 -15.99 -10.54 -11.12
CA VAL A 162 -15.41 -10.59 -12.48
C VAL A 162 -15.40 -12.01 -13.06
N GLY A 163 -15.81 -13.02 -12.27
CA GLY A 163 -15.87 -14.42 -12.71
C GLY A 163 -16.96 -14.71 -13.77
N ASN A 164 -17.96 -13.82 -13.90
CA ASN A 164 -19.08 -13.93 -14.84
C ASN A 164 -19.12 -12.73 -15.81
N MET A 165 -17.98 -12.29 -16.30
CA MET A 165 -17.96 -11.21 -17.30
C MET A 165 -18.57 -11.69 -18.63
N PRO A 166 -19.40 -10.86 -19.30
CA PRO A 166 -19.90 -11.19 -20.62
C PRO A 166 -18.76 -11.25 -21.63
N GLU A 167 -18.92 -12.07 -22.67
CA GLU A 167 -18.01 -12.05 -23.80
C GLU A 167 -17.97 -10.65 -24.42
N LEU A 168 -16.79 -10.10 -24.56
CA LEU A 168 -16.57 -8.80 -25.17
C LEU A 168 -16.28 -8.94 -26.67
N PRO A 169 -16.79 -8.04 -27.54
CA PRO A 169 -16.51 -8.06 -28.97
C PRO A 169 -15.05 -7.66 -29.31
N PHE A 170 -14.22 -7.44 -28.31
CA PHE A 170 -12.80 -7.06 -28.45
C PHE A 170 -12.00 -7.74 -27.33
N LYS A 171 -10.69 -7.87 -27.57
CA LYS A 171 -9.75 -8.44 -26.57
C LYS A 171 -9.15 -7.33 -25.70
N ILE A 172 -9.11 -7.57 -24.38
CA ILE A 172 -8.39 -6.71 -23.45
C ILE A 172 -6.94 -7.19 -23.39
N MET A 173 -6.01 -6.33 -23.72
CA MET A 173 -4.58 -6.60 -23.63
C MET A 173 -3.96 -5.70 -22.57
N MET A 174 -3.16 -6.28 -21.67
CA MET A 174 -2.49 -5.51 -20.63
C MET A 174 -1.03 -5.99 -20.45
N ASN A 175 -0.16 -5.06 -20.10
CA ASN A 175 1.21 -5.38 -19.70
C ASN A 175 1.23 -5.82 -18.25
N VAL A 176 1.65 -7.04 -18.00
CA VAL A 176 1.78 -7.59 -16.65
C VAL A 176 3.25 -7.73 -16.31
N GLY A 177 3.75 -6.87 -15.45
CA GLY A 177 5.16 -6.88 -15.00
C GLY A 177 5.46 -7.92 -13.93
N ASN A 178 4.44 -8.47 -13.27
CA ASN A 178 4.58 -9.50 -12.25
C ASN A 178 3.93 -10.81 -12.71
N PRO A 179 4.70 -11.91 -12.89
CA PRO A 179 4.17 -13.19 -13.35
C PRO A 179 3.05 -13.76 -12.46
N ASP A 180 3.14 -13.59 -11.14
CA ASP A 180 2.14 -14.12 -10.21
C ASP A 180 0.76 -13.45 -10.41
N ARG A 181 0.76 -12.17 -10.79
CA ARG A 181 -0.47 -11.45 -11.15
C ARG A 181 -1.05 -11.88 -12.49
N ALA A 182 -0.24 -12.42 -13.41
CA ALA A 182 -0.73 -12.89 -14.70
C ALA A 182 -1.80 -13.97 -14.51
N PHE A 183 -1.60 -14.89 -13.57
CA PHE A 183 -2.59 -15.92 -13.25
C PHE A 183 -3.87 -15.35 -12.63
N ALA A 184 -3.77 -14.30 -11.82
CA ALA A 184 -4.94 -13.64 -11.23
C ALA A 184 -5.83 -12.95 -12.30
N PHE A 185 -5.26 -12.56 -13.44
CA PHE A 185 -5.98 -11.95 -14.55
C PHE A 185 -6.57 -12.96 -15.55
N GLN A 186 -6.35 -14.26 -15.35
CA GLN A 186 -6.88 -15.29 -16.23
C GLN A 186 -8.43 -15.27 -16.34
N ALA A 187 -9.12 -14.76 -15.31
CA ALA A 187 -10.57 -14.64 -15.30
C ALA A 187 -11.11 -13.46 -16.12
N LEU A 188 -10.22 -12.55 -16.58
CA LEU A 188 -10.63 -11.44 -17.45
C LEU A 188 -10.79 -11.92 -18.89
N PRO A 189 -11.84 -11.49 -19.62
CA PRO A 189 -12.01 -11.83 -21.01
C PRO A 189 -10.85 -11.28 -21.87
N ASN A 190 -10.15 -12.14 -22.57
CA ASN A 190 -8.98 -11.84 -23.41
C ASN A 190 -9.04 -12.58 -24.76
#